data_f5548abc4f8aefee0e770956e65b463f
#
_entry.id   f5548abc4f8aefee0e770956e65b463f
#
_cell.length_a   1.000
_cell.length_b   1.000
_cell.length_c   1.000
_cell.angle_alpha   90.00
_cell.angle_beta   90.00
_cell.angle_gamma   90.00
#
_symmetry.space_group_name_H-M   'P 1'
#
loop_
_entity.id
_entity.type
_entity.pdbx_description
1 polymer ?
#
loop_
_entity_poly.entity_id
_entity_poly.type
_entity_poly.pdbx_seq_one_letter_code
_entity_poly.pdbx_strand_id
1 'polypeptide(L)'
;SKYCFCGSMDLKDYYDLMFWNQDDHYLVHVGSNKGKLALTNEFEETKLDLKDDMKKIEFTDKLKNKDISKQYDNPDWKTKGSDKCLSCAACTTLCPTCYCHEIKDEVTLTDLKKGDRLREWSSCQLKSFTRVAGDHVFRDARTDRFKHRIFHQLQYFKERYNVEMCVGCGRCITHCPTEIDFVQIINEFEDKKKK
;
A
#
# COMPACT_ATOMS: atom_id res chain seq x y z
N SER A 1 13.92 -2.31 -6.09
CA SER A 1 13.04 -3.23 -6.86
C SER A 1 12.66 -2.61 -8.19
N LYS A 2 12.59 -3.43 -9.25
CA LYS A 2 12.17 -3.01 -10.60
C LYS A 2 10.80 -2.29 -10.59
N TYR A 3 9.90 -2.67 -9.70
CA TYR A 3 8.54 -2.13 -9.60
C TYR A 3 8.35 -1.12 -8.47
N CYS A 4 9.42 -0.73 -7.78
CA CYS A 4 9.33 0.34 -6.78
C CYS A 4 9.03 1.67 -7.46
N PHE A 5 8.08 2.43 -6.88
CA PHE A 5 7.70 3.78 -7.32
C PHE A 5 7.54 4.73 -6.11
N CYS A 6 8.31 4.48 -5.05
CA CYS A 6 8.23 5.27 -3.82
C CYS A 6 8.58 6.75 -4.03
N GLY A 7 9.43 7.09 -5.01
CA GLY A 7 9.72 8.48 -5.38
C GLY A 7 8.48 9.25 -5.85
N SER A 8 7.51 8.56 -6.47
CA SER A 8 6.24 9.18 -6.90
C SER A 8 5.24 9.42 -5.76
N MET A 9 5.52 8.96 -4.52
CA MET A 9 4.51 8.94 -3.45
C MET A 9 4.66 10.08 -2.44
N ASP A 10 5.60 11.03 -2.65
CA ASP A 10 5.86 12.18 -1.77
C ASP A 10 5.93 11.76 -0.29
N LEU A 11 6.64 10.66 -0.01
CA LEU A 11 6.81 10.16 1.34
C LEU A 11 7.58 11.17 2.17
N LYS A 12 7.03 11.54 3.31
CA LYS A 12 7.70 12.38 4.31
C LYS A 12 8.60 11.52 5.18
N ASP A 13 9.52 12.17 5.90
CA ASP A 13 10.42 11.53 6.85
C ASP A 13 9.67 11.07 8.11
N TYR A 14 8.99 9.92 8.01
CA TYR A 14 8.27 9.28 9.13
C TYR A 14 9.07 8.10 9.68
N TYR A 15 10.29 8.39 10.16
CA TYR A 15 11.13 7.38 10.80
C TYR A 15 11.76 7.95 12.07
N ASP A 16 12.07 7.08 13.01
CA ASP A 16 12.82 7.44 14.20
C ASP A 16 14.32 7.37 13.94
N LEU A 17 14.78 6.30 13.29
CA LEU A 17 16.16 6.11 12.83
C LEU A 17 16.15 5.60 11.39
N MET A 18 17.00 6.14 10.53
CA MET A 18 17.23 5.66 9.17
C MET A 18 18.71 5.24 9.03
N PHE A 19 18.94 4.02 8.54
CA PHE A 19 20.26 3.45 8.37
C PHE A 19 20.68 3.42 6.91
N TRP A 20 21.87 3.92 6.60
CA TRP A 20 22.53 3.80 5.29
C TRP A 20 23.74 2.90 5.41
N ASN A 21 23.76 1.82 4.67
CA ASN A 21 24.89 0.92 4.61
C ASN A 21 26.05 1.58 3.84
N GLN A 22 27.25 1.59 4.44
CA GLN A 22 28.50 2.09 3.89
C GLN A 22 29.56 0.97 3.81
N ASP A 23 29.12 -0.27 3.53
CA ASP A 23 29.89 -1.49 3.44
C ASP A 23 30.43 -2.00 4.79
N ASP A 24 31.26 -1.23 5.50
CA ASP A 24 31.88 -1.58 6.78
C ASP A 24 31.18 -0.98 8.02
N HIS A 25 30.34 0.04 7.81
CA HIS A 25 29.56 0.68 8.88
C HIS A 25 28.21 1.19 8.37
N TYR A 26 27.39 1.71 9.28
CA TYR A 26 26.13 2.36 8.94
C TYR A 26 26.17 3.84 9.31
N LEU A 27 25.79 4.70 8.40
CA LEU A 27 25.39 6.07 8.74
C LEU A 27 23.95 6.08 9.21
N VAL A 28 23.68 6.78 10.32
CA VAL A 28 22.35 6.79 10.94
C VAL A 28 21.85 8.22 11.02
N HIS A 29 20.72 8.47 10.37
CA HIS A 29 20.00 9.73 10.51
C HIS A 29 18.92 9.60 11.58
N VAL A 30 18.88 10.56 12.49
CA VAL A 30 17.91 10.63 13.59
C VAL A 30 16.74 11.50 13.15
N GLY A 31 15.58 10.89 12.90
CA GLY A 31 14.37 11.56 12.41
C GLY A 31 13.45 12.09 13.51
N SER A 32 13.59 11.60 14.75
CA SER A 32 12.71 12.00 15.87
C SER A 32 13.41 11.98 17.23
N ASN A 33 12.73 12.57 18.23
CA ASN A 33 13.20 12.48 19.62
C ASN A 33 13.23 11.04 20.15
N LYS A 34 12.33 10.17 19.69
CA LYS A 34 12.36 8.74 20.02
C LYS A 34 13.60 8.06 19.46
N GLY A 35 13.95 8.39 18.21
CA GLY A 35 15.20 7.92 17.60
C GLY A 35 16.42 8.34 18.40
N LYS A 36 16.46 9.61 18.85
CA LYS A 36 17.54 10.09 19.70
C LYS A 36 17.69 9.31 21.02
N LEU A 37 16.58 8.94 21.65
CA LEU A 37 16.58 8.14 22.89
C LEU A 37 16.99 6.66 22.65
N ALA A 38 16.90 6.18 21.42
CA ALA A 38 17.29 4.82 21.06
C ALA A 38 18.79 4.66 20.75
N LEU A 39 19.53 5.77 20.63
CA LEU A 39 20.97 5.74 20.43
C LEU A 39 21.68 5.26 21.71
N THR A 40 22.63 4.36 21.52
CA THR A 40 23.51 3.85 22.59
C THR A 40 24.90 4.46 22.47
N ASN A 41 25.80 4.12 23.38
CA ASN A 41 27.20 4.58 23.36
C ASN A 41 28.03 4.00 22.18
N GLU A 42 27.42 3.13 21.37
CA GLU A 42 28.05 2.53 20.18
C GLU A 42 27.94 3.45 18.94
N PHE A 43 27.14 4.52 19.03
CA PHE A 43 27.00 5.49 17.96
C PHE A 43 27.93 6.69 18.17
N GLU A 44 28.65 7.07 17.13
CA GLU A 44 29.51 8.25 17.11
C GLU A 44 28.88 9.36 16.26
N GLU A 45 28.95 10.60 16.74
CA GLU A 45 28.47 11.75 15.94
C GLU A 45 29.37 12.01 14.74
N THR A 46 28.78 12.19 13.56
CA THR A 46 29.47 12.60 12.35
C THR A 46 28.80 13.83 11.72
N LYS A 47 29.60 14.63 11.01
CA LYS A 47 29.11 15.83 10.28
C LYS A 47 28.76 15.54 8.82
N LEU A 48 28.69 14.28 8.42
CA LEU A 48 28.34 13.93 7.03
C LEU A 48 26.88 14.32 6.74
N ASP A 49 26.69 15.08 5.67
CA ASP A 49 25.35 15.43 5.20
C ASP A 49 24.85 14.36 4.20
N LEU A 50 23.94 13.53 4.66
CA LEU A 50 23.34 12.45 3.86
C LEU A 50 22.33 12.94 2.80
N LYS A 51 21.98 14.24 2.77
CA LYS A 51 20.97 14.79 1.85
C LYS A 51 21.34 14.60 0.37
N ASP A 52 22.62 14.59 0.05
CA ASP A 52 23.06 14.39 -1.33
C ASP A 52 22.95 12.93 -1.79
N ASP A 53 23.11 11.97 -0.89
CA ASP A 53 22.90 10.55 -1.22
C ASP A 53 21.41 10.16 -1.25
N MET A 54 20.55 10.87 -0.53
CA MET A 54 19.10 10.69 -0.59
C MET A 54 18.50 11.10 -1.94
N LYS A 55 19.12 12.04 -2.67
CA LYS A 55 18.69 12.48 -4.01
C LYS A 55 18.89 11.42 -5.11
N LYS A 56 19.68 10.39 -4.85
CA LYS A 56 19.95 9.32 -5.84
C LYS A 56 18.84 8.28 -6.00
N ILE A 57 17.65 8.47 -5.43
CA ILE A 57 16.48 7.58 -5.62
C ILE A 57 15.71 7.91 -6.93
N GLU A 58 16.40 8.45 -7.93
CA GLU A 58 15.83 8.90 -9.22
C GLU A 58 15.06 7.80 -10.00
N PHE A 59 15.35 6.54 -9.74
CA PHE A 59 14.74 5.41 -10.46
C PHE A 59 13.35 5.01 -9.97
N THR A 60 12.79 5.69 -9.00
CA THR A 60 11.53 5.32 -8.35
C THR A 60 10.36 6.25 -8.66
N ASP A 61 10.58 7.29 -9.44
CA ASP A 61 9.54 8.20 -9.91
C ASP A 61 8.91 7.68 -11.20
N LYS A 62 7.96 6.75 -11.06
CA LYS A 62 7.36 6.00 -12.18
C LYS A 62 5.88 6.28 -12.37
N LEU A 63 5.18 6.79 -11.36
CA LEU A 63 3.77 7.12 -11.45
C LEU A 63 3.61 8.57 -11.90
N LYS A 64 3.13 8.78 -13.12
CA LYS A 64 3.01 10.12 -13.73
C LYS A 64 1.97 11.00 -13.05
N ASN A 65 0.88 10.41 -12.56
CA ASN A 65 -0.18 11.13 -11.87
C ASN A 65 -0.80 10.26 -10.79
N LYS A 66 -0.83 10.76 -9.55
CA LYS A 66 -1.47 10.08 -8.41
C LYS A 66 -2.98 10.36 -8.33
N ASP A 67 -3.44 11.47 -8.89
CA ASP A 67 -4.86 11.80 -8.91
C ASP A 67 -5.60 10.97 -9.96
N ILE A 68 -6.29 9.95 -9.49
CA ILE A 68 -7.13 9.07 -10.29
C ILE A 68 -8.63 9.32 -10.10
N SER A 69 -9.02 10.41 -9.42
CA SER A 69 -10.42 10.71 -9.05
C SER A 69 -11.39 10.63 -10.23
N LYS A 70 -10.97 11.13 -11.39
CA LYS A 70 -11.79 11.17 -12.62
C LYS A 70 -11.68 9.89 -13.47
N GLN A 71 -10.92 8.88 -13.00
CA GLN A 71 -10.64 7.68 -13.79
C GLN A 71 -11.44 6.45 -13.33
N TYR A 72 -12.40 6.61 -12.41
CA TYR A 72 -13.11 5.46 -11.84
C TYR A 72 -13.83 4.60 -12.90
N ASP A 73 -14.44 5.23 -13.90
CA ASP A 73 -15.18 4.54 -14.96
C ASP A 73 -14.34 4.24 -16.21
N ASN A 74 -13.02 4.44 -16.15
CA ASN A 74 -12.14 4.13 -17.27
C ASN A 74 -12.19 2.63 -17.61
N PRO A 75 -12.50 2.24 -18.87
CA PRO A 75 -12.65 0.85 -19.27
C PRO A 75 -11.35 0.05 -19.18
N ASP A 76 -10.18 0.70 -19.17
CA ASP A 76 -8.89 0.04 -19.05
C ASP A 76 -8.73 -0.67 -17.69
N TRP A 77 -9.44 -0.25 -16.64
CA TRP A 77 -9.49 -1.00 -15.38
C TRP A 77 -10.00 -2.43 -15.56
N LYS A 78 -10.95 -2.60 -16.47
CA LYS A 78 -11.46 -3.93 -16.81
C LYS A 78 -10.49 -4.66 -17.71
N THR A 79 -10.22 -4.14 -18.89
CA THR A 79 -9.51 -4.82 -19.99
C THR A 79 -8.04 -5.11 -19.65
N LYS A 80 -7.35 -4.19 -18.98
CA LYS A 80 -5.93 -4.34 -18.63
C LYS A 80 -5.70 -4.87 -17.22
N GLY A 81 -6.70 -4.74 -16.34
CA GLY A 81 -6.61 -5.09 -14.94
C GLY A 81 -7.50 -6.27 -14.55
N SER A 82 -8.78 -6.03 -14.30
CA SER A 82 -9.64 -7.02 -13.65
C SER A 82 -9.91 -8.28 -14.48
N ASP A 83 -9.85 -8.22 -15.81
CA ASP A 83 -10.01 -9.42 -16.64
C ASP A 83 -8.87 -10.43 -16.46
N LYS A 84 -7.67 -9.94 -16.09
CA LYS A 84 -6.52 -10.77 -15.72
C LYS A 84 -6.48 -11.13 -14.23
N CYS A 85 -7.18 -10.38 -13.38
CA CYS A 85 -7.08 -10.51 -11.93
C CYS A 85 -7.73 -11.82 -11.44
N LEU A 86 -7.02 -12.60 -10.63
CA LEU A 86 -7.53 -13.83 -10.00
C LEU A 86 -8.26 -13.57 -8.68
N SER A 87 -8.31 -12.34 -8.17
CA SER A 87 -8.76 -12.01 -6.82
C SER A 87 -8.07 -12.82 -5.70
N CYS A 88 -6.80 -13.18 -5.91
CA CYS A 88 -6.01 -14.06 -5.02
C CYS A 88 -5.56 -13.38 -3.72
N ALA A 89 -5.83 -12.10 -3.52
CA ALA A 89 -5.45 -11.29 -2.37
C ALA A 89 -3.94 -11.03 -2.16
N ALA A 90 -3.02 -11.55 -2.98
CA ALA A 90 -1.58 -11.32 -2.83
C ALA A 90 -1.22 -9.82 -2.72
N CYS A 91 -1.88 -8.96 -3.51
CA CYS A 91 -1.67 -7.51 -3.48
C CYS A 91 -2.05 -6.83 -2.15
N THR A 92 -2.91 -7.42 -1.33
CA THR A 92 -3.28 -6.93 -0.01
C THR A 92 -2.46 -7.58 1.10
N THR A 93 -2.20 -8.88 1.01
CA THR A 93 -1.43 -9.64 2.00
C THR A 93 0.02 -9.16 2.09
N LEU A 94 0.63 -8.82 0.96
CA LEU A 94 2.01 -8.35 0.88
C LEU A 94 2.16 -6.84 1.07
N CYS A 95 1.04 -6.10 1.14
CA CYS A 95 1.07 -4.66 1.28
C CYS A 95 1.35 -4.24 2.73
N PRO A 96 2.41 -3.46 3.00
CA PRO A 96 2.76 -3.07 4.37
C PRO A 96 1.73 -2.14 5.03
N THR A 97 0.88 -1.52 4.25
CA THR A 97 -0.13 -0.56 4.73
C THR A 97 -1.57 -1.09 4.68
N CYS A 98 -1.81 -2.29 4.13
CA CYS A 98 -3.13 -2.90 4.18
C CYS A 98 -3.45 -3.44 5.57
N TYR A 99 -4.68 -3.17 6.04
CA TYR A 99 -5.18 -3.60 7.35
C TYR A 99 -6.58 -4.20 7.26
N CYS A 100 -6.95 -4.77 6.11
CA CYS A 100 -8.24 -5.45 5.94
C CYS A 100 -8.36 -6.60 6.93
N HIS A 101 -9.44 -6.64 7.70
CA HIS A 101 -9.71 -7.68 8.68
C HIS A 101 -11.21 -7.97 8.76
N GLU A 102 -11.55 -9.13 9.27
CA GLU A 102 -12.90 -9.52 9.65
C GLU A 102 -12.97 -9.68 11.16
N ILE A 103 -14.15 -9.46 11.73
CA ILE A 103 -14.45 -9.72 13.12
C ILE A 103 -15.32 -10.96 13.18
N LYS A 104 -14.94 -11.91 14.02
CA LYS A 104 -15.71 -13.12 14.32
C LYS A 104 -15.96 -13.21 15.81
N ASP A 105 -17.20 -13.51 16.17
CA ASP A 105 -17.56 -13.74 17.56
C ASP A 105 -17.73 -15.27 17.77
N GLU A 106 -16.94 -15.84 18.67
CA GLU A 106 -17.02 -17.23 19.10
C GLU A 106 -17.70 -17.30 20.47
N VAL A 107 -18.97 -17.70 20.47
CA VAL A 107 -19.78 -17.78 21.69
C VAL A 107 -19.62 -19.12 22.33
N THR A 108 -19.38 -19.15 23.66
CA THR A 108 -19.31 -20.38 24.43
C THR A 108 -20.73 -21.02 24.54
N LEU A 109 -20.91 -22.19 23.95
CA LEU A 109 -22.23 -22.85 23.90
C LEU A 109 -22.79 -23.22 25.29
N THR A 110 -21.92 -23.38 26.28
CA THR A 110 -22.32 -23.71 27.66
C THR A 110 -22.64 -22.48 28.51
N ASP A 111 -22.23 -21.29 28.07
CA ASP A 111 -22.51 -20.01 28.73
C ASP A 111 -22.59 -18.90 27.68
N LEU A 112 -23.77 -18.62 27.19
CA LEU A 112 -24.01 -17.63 26.12
C LEU A 112 -23.67 -16.17 26.52
N LYS A 113 -23.28 -15.93 27.77
CA LYS A 113 -22.79 -14.64 28.24
C LYS A 113 -21.27 -14.49 28.07
N LYS A 114 -20.61 -15.57 27.67
CA LYS A 114 -19.16 -15.61 27.43
C LYS A 114 -18.87 -15.92 25.98
N GLY A 115 -17.83 -15.28 25.49
CA GLY A 115 -17.34 -15.50 24.12
C GLY A 115 -16.10 -14.64 23.86
N ASP A 116 -15.41 -15.01 22.80
CA ASP A 116 -14.24 -14.30 22.32
C ASP A 116 -14.59 -13.55 21.04
N ARG A 117 -14.09 -12.31 20.92
CA ARG A 117 -14.15 -11.55 19.68
C ARG A 117 -12.78 -11.59 19.00
N LEU A 118 -12.73 -12.28 17.90
CA LEU A 118 -11.51 -12.50 17.13
C LEU A 118 -11.42 -11.49 15.99
N ARG A 119 -10.21 -11.01 15.76
CA ARG A 119 -9.86 -10.20 14.59
C ARG A 119 -8.93 -10.99 13.69
N GLU A 120 -9.43 -11.38 12.52
CA GLU A 120 -8.68 -12.16 11.54
C GLU A 120 -8.33 -11.31 10.32
N TRP A 121 -7.17 -11.58 9.71
CA TRP A 121 -6.82 -10.95 8.45
C TRP A 121 -7.81 -11.33 7.35
N SER A 122 -8.20 -10.35 6.56
CA SER A 122 -9.05 -10.54 5.39
C SER A 122 -8.55 -9.67 4.22
N SER A 123 -9.29 -9.62 3.13
CA SER A 123 -8.89 -8.88 1.94
C SER A 123 -10.08 -8.28 1.21
N CYS A 124 -9.94 -7.01 0.82
CA CYS A 124 -10.92 -6.36 -0.05
C CYS A 124 -11.03 -6.99 -1.45
N GLN A 125 -10.13 -7.92 -1.81
CA GLN A 125 -10.20 -8.72 -3.04
C GLN A 125 -11.16 -9.90 -2.93
N LEU A 126 -11.50 -10.34 -1.72
CA LEU A 126 -12.44 -11.44 -1.50
C LEU A 126 -13.88 -10.95 -1.64
N LYS A 127 -14.73 -11.76 -2.30
CA LYS A 127 -16.15 -11.44 -2.47
C LYS A 127 -16.86 -11.38 -1.11
N SER A 128 -16.51 -12.29 -0.19
CA SER A 128 -17.05 -12.36 1.15
C SER A 128 -16.78 -11.13 2.01
N PHE A 129 -15.69 -10.41 1.76
CA PHE A 129 -15.25 -9.25 2.57
C PHE A 129 -16.29 -8.13 2.67
N THR A 130 -17.16 -7.99 1.67
CA THR A 130 -18.23 -6.98 1.68
C THR A 130 -19.62 -7.58 1.74
N ARG A 131 -19.72 -8.86 2.16
CA ARG A 131 -20.99 -9.50 2.41
C ARG A 131 -21.55 -9.02 3.75
N VAL A 132 -22.82 -8.68 3.76
CA VAL A 132 -23.57 -8.26 4.95
C VAL A 132 -24.78 -9.15 5.15
N ALA A 133 -25.55 -8.92 6.22
CA ALA A 133 -26.78 -9.64 6.50
C ALA A 133 -27.71 -9.65 5.27
N GLY A 134 -28.38 -10.78 5.03
CA GLY A 134 -29.21 -11.00 3.84
C GLY A 134 -28.41 -11.34 2.57
N ASP A 135 -27.17 -11.79 2.73
CA ASP A 135 -26.29 -12.19 1.62
C ASP A 135 -25.98 -11.08 0.58
N HIS A 136 -26.29 -9.84 0.91
CA HIS A 136 -25.94 -8.74 0.02
C HIS A 136 -24.43 -8.50 -0.02
N VAL A 137 -23.86 -8.38 -1.22
CA VAL A 137 -22.43 -8.14 -1.44
C VAL A 137 -22.25 -6.81 -2.16
N PHE A 138 -21.70 -5.80 -1.48
CA PHE A 138 -21.49 -4.45 -2.04
C PHE A 138 -20.54 -4.41 -3.23
N ARG A 139 -19.52 -5.26 -3.25
CA ARG A 139 -18.54 -5.36 -4.34
C ARG A 139 -18.51 -6.77 -4.91
N ASP A 140 -19.62 -7.16 -5.55
CA ASP A 140 -19.79 -8.50 -6.13
C ASP A 140 -18.90 -8.68 -7.37
N ALA A 141 -18.85 -7.70 -8.27
CA ALA A 141 -18.03 -7.78 -9.46
C ALA A 141 -16.54 -7.70 -9.13
N ARG A 142 -15.74 -8.54 -9.79
CA ARG A 142 -14.27 -8.55 -9.64
C ARG A 142 -13.65 -7.21 -10.02
N THR A 143 -14.18 -6.53 -11.03
CA THR A 143 -13.75 -5.19 -11.47
C THR A 143 -13.87 -4.18 -10.34
N ASP A 144 -14.96 -4.21 -9.57
CA ASP A 144 -15.17 -3.26 -8.47
C ASP A 144 -14.20 -3.51 -7.31
N ARG A 145 -13.90 -4.77 -7.01
CA ARG A 145 -12.89 -5.12 -5.99
C ARG A 145 -11.50 -4.70 -6.43
N PHE A 146 -11.16 -4.93 -7.69
CA PHE A 146 -9.89 -4.50 -8.28
C PHE A 146 -9.72 -2.98 -8.23
N LYS A 147 -10.70 -2.22 -8.74
CA LYS A 147 -10.71 -0.75 -8.67
C LYS A 147 -10.61 -0.26 -7.23
N HIS A 148 -11.46 -0.80 -6.34
CA HIS A 148 -11.46 -0.40 -4.93
C HIS A 148 -10.08 -0.53 -4.28
N ARG A 149 -9.34 -1.61 -4.55
CA ARG A 149 -7.99 -1.80 -4.01
C ARG A 149 -7.05 -0.64 -4.38
N ILE A 150 -7.08 -0.20 -5.62
CA ILE A 150 -6.20 0.85 -6.13
C ILE A 150 -6.67 2.22 -5.65
N PHE A 151 -7.96 2.51 -5.78
CA PHE A 151 -8.54 3.77 -5.32
C PHE A 151 -8.39 3.96 -3.80
N HIS A 152 -8.53 2.90 -3.02
CA HIS A 152 -8.31 2.98 -1.57
C HIS A 152 -6.88 3.39 -1.22
N GLN A 153 -5.89 2.87 -1.95
CA GLN A 153 -4.47 3.17 -1.69
C GLN A 153 -4.04 4.57 -2.15
N LEU A 154 -4.58 5.05 -3.27
CA LEU A 154 -4.10 6.28 -3.89
C LEU A 154 -5.02 7.48 -3.65
N GLN A 155 -6.30 7.25 -3.32
CA GLN A 155 -7.28 8.33 -3.24
C GLN A 155 -8.10 8.32 -1.95
N TYR A 156 -8.94 7.30 -1.69
CA TYR A 156 -9.91 7.34 -0.60
C TYR A 156 -9.30 7.52 0.77
N PHE A 157 -8.14 6.92 1.02
CA PHE A 157 -7.43 7.06 2.28
C PHE A 157 -6.89 8.47 2.45
N LYS A 158 -6.30 9.03 1.38
CA LYS A 158 -5.81 10.40 1.35
C LYS A 158 -6.94 11.41 1.57
N GLU A 159 -8.07 11.26 0.90
CA GLU A 159 -9.24 12.12 1.09
C GLU A 159 -9.75 12.10 2.55
N ARG A 160 -9.70 10.93 3.18
CA ARG A 160 -10.21 10.75 4.54
C ARG A 160 -9.25 11.21 5.63
N TYR A 161 -7.95 10.96 5.45
CA TYR A 161 -6.94 11.12 6.50
C TYR A 161 -5.85 12.14 6.16
N ASN A 162 -5.87 12.70 4.95
CA ASN A 162 -4.84 13.63 4.45
C ASN A 162 -3.41 13.05 4.48
N VAL A 163 -3.30 11.71 4.35
CA VAL A 163 -2.04 10.96 4.33
C VAL A 163 -2.09 9.94 3.20
N GLU A 164 -1.00 9.78 2.45
CA GLU A 164 -0.88 8.73 1.43
C GLU A 164 -0.88 7.35 2.10
N MET A 165 -1.71 6.44 1.62
CA MET A 165 -1.71 5.06 2.11
C MET A 165 -0.65 4.22 1.40
N CYS A 166 -0.50 4.40 0.10
CA CYS A 166 0.50 3.68 -0.68
C CYS A 166 1.89 4.26 -0.44
N VAL A 167 2.86 3.40 -0.14
CA VAL A 167 4.28 3.77 0.01
C VAL A 167 5.11 3.48 -1.25
N GLY A 168 4.47 3.10 -2.36
CA GLY A 168 5.15 2.88 -3.64
C GLY A 168 6.14 1.72 -3.66
N CYS A 169 6.11 0.78 -2.72
CA CYS A 169 7.10 -0.29 -2.60
C CYS A 169 7.09 -1.32 -3.74
N GLY A 170 6.04 -1.37 -4.56
CA GLY A 170 5.93 -2.27 -5.72
C GLY A 170 5.71 -3.75 -5.42
N ARG A 171 5.59 -4.18 -4.15
CA ARG A 171 5.39 -5.59 -3.80
C ARG A 171 4.16 -6.19 -4.45
N CYS A 172 3.05 -5.45 -4.49
CA CYS A 172 1.80 -5.91 -5.09
C CYS A 172 1.89 -6.14 -6.61
N ILE A 173 2.81 -5.47 -7.29
CA ILE A 173 3.09 -5.67 -8.72
C ILE A 173 4.05 -6.85 -8.89
N THR A 174 5.16 -6.84 -8.13
CA THR A 174 6.21 -7.89 -8.19
C THR A 174 5.64 -9.30 -7.98
N HIS A 175 4.68 -9.44 -7.07
CA HIS A 175 4.13 -10.74 -6.67
C HIS A 175 2.73 -10.99 -7.24
N CYS A 176 2.30 -10.20 -8.23
CA CYS A 176 1.04 -10.47 -8.93
C CYS A 176 1.22 -11.70 -9.84
N PRO A 177 0.47 -12.81 -9.62
CA PRO A 177 0.64 -14.03 -10.42
C PRO A 177 0.23 -13.85 -11.89
N THR A 178 -0.50 -12.78 -12.20
CA THR A 178 -0.93 -12.42 -13.57
C THR A 178 -0.25 -11.15 -14.07
N GLU A 179 0.83 -10.72 -13.40
CA GLU A 179 1.70 -9.61 -13.82
C GLU A 179 0.96 -8.29 -14.07
N ILE A 180 -0.06 -7.99 -13.25
CA ILE A 180 -0.80 -6.73 -13.38
C ILE A 180 0.04 -5.60 -12.79
N ASP A 181 0.44 -4.65 -13.65
CA ASP A 181 1.06 -3.40 -13.26
C ASP A 181 0.04 -2.25 -13.32
N PHE A 182 -0.53 -1.90 -12.18
CA PHE A 182 -1.51 -0.82 -12.11
C PHE A 182 -0.89 0.57 -12.31
N VAL A 183 0.42 0.73 -12.07
CA VAL A 183 1.14 1.99 -12.35
C VAL A 183 1.20 2.22 -13.84
N GLN A 184 1.51 1.18 -14.61
CA GLN A 184 1.46 1.23 -16.07
C GLN A 184 0.05 1.58 -16.57
N ILE A 185 -0.99 0.94 -16.02
CA ILE A 185 -2.39 1.22 -16.39
C ILE A 185 -2.73 2.70 -16.17
N ILE A 186 -2.35 3.28 -15.01
CA ILE A 186 -2.60 4.68 -14.70
C ILE A 186 -1.82 5.61 -15.66
N ASN A 187 -0.57 5.31 -15.93
CA ASN A 187 0.25 6.13 -16.82
C ASN A 187 -0.32 6.18 -18.25
N GLU A 188 -0.90 5.08 -18.72
CA GLU A 188 -1.55 5.04 -20.02
C GLU A 188 -2.84 5.88 -20.12
N PHE A 189 -3.52 6.17 -19.00
CA PHE A 189 -4.63 7.12 -18.98
C PHE A 189 -4.18 8.54 -19.32
N GLU A 190 -3.03 8.94 -18.81
CA GLU A 190 -2.47 10.28 -19.06
C GLU A 190 -1.98 10.43 -20.51
N ASP A 191 -1.42 9.37 -21.09
CA ASP A 191 -0.96 9.40 -22.47
C ASP A 191 -2.12 9.54 -23.47
N LYS A 192 -3.32 9.02 -23.14
CA LYS A 192 -4.53 9.18 -23.95
C LYS A 192 -5.14 10.60 -23.90
N LYS A 193 -4.90 11.36 -22.83
CA LYS A 193 -5.37 12.75 -22.72
C LYS A 193 -4.54 13.74 -23.56
N LYS A 194 -3.34 13.36 -23.96
CA LYS A 194 -2.43 14.20 -24.74
C LYS A 194 -2.55 14.01 -26.25
N LYS A 195 -3.35 13.06 -26.69
CA LYS A 195 -3.75 12.82 -28.09
C LYS A 195 -5.12 13.40 -28.37
#